data_7f6f02592934d6275bdf2728510725e8
#
_entry.id   7f6f02592934d6275bdf2728510725e8
#
_cell.length_a   1.000
_cell.length_b   1.000
_cell.length_c   1.000
_cell.angle_alpha   90.00
_cell.angle_beta   90.00
_cell.angle_gamma   90.00
#
_symmetry.space_group_name_H-M   'P 1'
#
loop_
_entity.id
_entity.type
_entity.pdbx_description
1 polymer ?
#
loop_
_entity_poly.entity_id
_entity_poly.type
_entity_poly.pdbx_seq_one_letter_code
_entity_poly.pdbx_strand_id
1 'polypeptide(L)'
;MKDGIYKVAAATPHVRLGDPAANAKEIVRLIGRADAREVRLLVLPELCVTGYTAGDLFLLDGLIESSNAALAEIAAATEDKNMLVVLGAPVLACGKLYSCAVFVSRGRILGVVPKTHVPGYAEFYEPRMFAGYTGENIVLPEWDCPFGTRLLFRSAGGGITVAAEICEDLWVPDSPSTRHALAGALVVCNPSASDETIAKADYRRSLVAMQSARLCCAYVYADAGRGESTTDTVYAGHNLIAENGSVRAEGRLFEDDFVVADVDAAYLRHDRRRMTTFDERADGYDVVEFALTEEETILEAPPVKNPFVPADADALHRRAEDILRIQTAGLKGRLENCGIKKCVVGVSGGLDSTLALLVAVRACDALGLPRTAVTAVTMPCFGTTRRTRSNAEKMCEKLGVTFLTVDITKSVRQHLRDIGHDGVTTDVTFENAQARERTQVLFDIANHTGGILIGTGDLSELALGWCTYNGDHMSSYAVNSSVPKTLVRHLVAYEAERLPELRGVLLDVLATPVSPELLPSDGDSVVQPTEEIVGPYELHDFFLYHYVRRGSTPEKIRRLALAAFADEYPAEVIDKWLAVFLKRFYSSAFKRSCLPDGAKVGSVSLSPRGDWRMPSDAVPPKFGK
;
A
#
# COMPACT_ATOMS: atom_id res chain seq x y z
N MET A 1 18.79 -4.25 -9.10
CA MET A 1 17.34 -4.01 -8.95
C MET A 1 17.11 -2.53 -9.02
N LYS A 2 16.99 -2.11 -10.25
CA LYS A 2 17.05 -0.69 -10.68
C LYS A 2 16.11 0.26 -9.93
N ASP A 3 14.95 -0.22 -9.45
CA ASP A 3 13.97 0.62 -8.73
C ASP A 3 13.75 0.20 -7.28
N GLY A 4 14.68 -0.61 -6.74
CA GLY A 4 14.58 -1.15 -5.38
C GLY A 4 13.54 -2.27 -5.21
N ILE A 5 13.06 -2.87 -6.32
CA ILE A 5 12.14 -4.01 -6.29
C ILE A 5 12.94 -5.30 -6.46
N TYR A 6 12.77 -6.22 -5.53
CA TYR A 6 13.44 -7.53 -5.50
C TYR A 6 12.41 -8.65 -5.50
N LYS A 7 12.59 -9.62 -6.39
CA LYS A 7 11.79 -10.84 -6.37
C LYS A 7 12.35 -11.78 -5.31
N VAL A 8 11.52 -12.16 -4.35
CA VAL A 8 11.88 -13.04 -3.24
C VAL A 8 10.99 -14.27 -3.23
N ALA A 9 11.50 -15.40 -2.75
CA ALA A 9 10.77 -16.65 -2.66
C ALA A 9 10.96 -17.32 -1.30
N ALA A 10 9.91 -18.01 -0.85
CA ALA A 10 9.97 -19.02 0.20
C ALA A 10 9.60 -20.38 -0.39
N ALA A 11 10.36 -21.41 -0.08
CA ALA A 11 10.15 -22.74 -0.66
C ALA A 11 10.41 -23.86 0.34
N THR A 12 9.64 -24.96 0.23
CA THR A 12 9.71 -26.14 1.07
C THR A 12 10.20 -27.33 0.25
N PRO A 13 11.44 -27.82 0.47
CA PRO A 13 11.91 -29.06 -0.16
C PRO A 13 11.15 -30.27 0.36
N HIS A 14 10.99 -31.29 -0.48
CA HIS A 14 10.57 -32.60 -0.03
C HIS A 14 11.76 -33.32 0.60
N VAL A 15 11.85 -33.26 1.93
CA VAL A 15 12.98 -33.80 2.66
C VAL A 15 12.91 -35.32 2.82
N ARG A 16 14.11 -35.95 2.98
CA ARG A 16 14.29 -37.30 3.48
C ARG A 16 15.06 -37.21 4.78
N LEU A 17 14.46 -37.72 5.86
CA LEU A 17 15.05 -37.63 7.19
C LEU A 17 16.40 -38.34 7.26
N GLY A 18 17.42 -37.64 7.71
CA GLY A 18 18.78 -38.16 7.86
C GLY A 18 19.50 -38.45 6.56
N ASP A 19 19.02 -37.95 5.41
CA ASP A 19 19.67 -38.10 4.09
C ASP A 19 20.05 -36.73 3.47
N PRO A 20 21.12 -36.08 3.99
CA PRO A 20 21.52 -34.76 3.49
C PRO A 20 21.85 -34.74 2.00
N ALA A 21 22.39 -35.84 1.45
CA ALA A 21 22.74 -35.90 0.03
C ALA A 21 21.49 -35.89 -0.89
N ALA A 22 20.41 -36.56 -0.48
CA ALA A 22 19.14 -36.49 -1.22
C ALA A 22 18.50 -35.10 -1.08
N ASN A 23 18.55 -34.52 0.12
CA ASN A 23 17.99 -33.19 0.40
C ASN A 23 18.76 -32.09 -0.36
N ALA A 24 20.08 -32.17 -0.48
CA ALA A 24 20.90 -31.27 -1.29
C ALA A 24 20.41 -31.21 -2.75
N LYS A 25 20.14 -32.37 -3.36
CA LYS A 25 19.63 -32.44 -4.75
C LYS A 25 18.29 -31.77 -4.90
N GLU A 26 17.40 -31.93 -3.93
CA GLU A 26 16.09 -31.27 -3.93
C GLU A 26 16.22 -29.75 -3.73
N ILE A 27 17.10 -29.31 -2.84
CA ILE A 27 17.42 -27.89 -2.64
C ILE A 27 18.01 -27.29 -3.91
N VAL A 28 18.95 -27.96 -4.57
CA VAL A 28 19.53 -27.53 -5.85
C VAL A 28 18.46 -27.41 -6.94
N ARG A 29 17.50 -28.33 -6.98
CA ARG A 29 16.34 -28.24 -7.89
C ARG A 29 15.51 -26.97 -7.62
N LEU A 30 15.27 -26.62 -6.34
CA LEU A 30 14.56 -25.40 -5.96
C LEU A 30 15.35 -24.14 -6.28
N ILE A 31 16.68 -24.15 -6.12
CA ILE A 31 17.57 -23.05 -6.56
C ILE A 31 17.44 -22.84 -8.07
N GLY A 32 17.46 -23.90 -8.87
CA GLY A 32 17.25 -23.82 -10.32
C GLY A 32 15.87 -23.27 -10.70
N ARG A 33 14.82 -23.66 -9.96
CA ARG A 33 13.45 -23.12 -10.16
C ARG A 33 13.37 -21.63 -9.79
N ALA A 34 14.05 -21.21 -8.74
CA ALA A 34 14.12 -19.82 -8.31
C ALA A 34 14.88 -18.97 -9.33
N ASP A 35 16.01 -19.46 -9.83
CA ASP A 35 16.81 -18.79 -10.85
C ASP A 35 16.03 -18.58 -12.16
N ALA A 36 15.32 -19.61 -12.62
CA ALA A 36 14.46 -19.52 -13.81
C ALA A 36 13.32 -18.49 -13.68
N ARG A 37 12.95 -18.10 -12.45
CA ARG A 37 11.97 -17.04 -12.15
C ARG A 37 12.63 -15.71 -11.74
N GLU A 38 13.94 -15.59 -11.90
CA GLU A 38 14.72 -14.39 -11.54
C GLU A 38 14.58 -14.00 -10.07
N VAL A 39 14.43 -14.96 -9.18
CA VAL A 39 14.42 -14.73 -7.72
C VAL A 39 15.81 -14.27 -7.28
N ARG A 40 15.86 -13.28 -6.40
CA ARG A 40 17.09 -12.69 -5.87
C ARG A 40 17.36 -13.06 -4.40
N LEU A 41 16.35 -13.55 -3.72
CA LEU A 41 16.43 -14.08 -2.37
C LEU A 41 15.52 -15.31 -2.27
N LEU A 42 16.10 -16.46 -1.99
CA LEU A 42 15.39 -17.72 -1.72
C LEU A 42 15.57 -18.10 -0.26
N VAL A 43 14.47 -18.35 0.45
CA VAL A 43 14.48 -18.81 1.84
C VAL A 43 13.89 -20.21 1.90
N LEU A 44 14.59 -21.11 2.59
CA LEU A 44 14.23 -22.50 2.81
C LEU A 44 14.06 -22.79 4.31
N PRO A 45 13.34 -23.85 4.71
CA PRO A 45 13.00 -24.13 6.10
C PRO A 45 14.17 -24.41 7.03
N GLU A 46 13.91 -24.36 8.33
CA GLU A 46 14.79 -24.80 9.40
C GLU A 46 15.20 -26.26 9.20
N LEU A 47 16.50 -26.54 9.35
CA LEU A 47 17.10 -27.89 9.26
C LEU A 47 16.73 -28.68 7.98
N CYS A 48 16.36 -28.00 6.90
CA CYS A 48 15.92 -28.65 5.66
C CYS A 48 17.02 -29.49 4.97
N VAL A 49 18.28 -29.33 5.36
CA VAL A 49 19.39 -30.17 4.87
C VAL A 49 19.32 -31.60 5.44
N THR A 50 18.85 -31.73 6.68
CA THR A 50 18.80 -33.04 7.38
C THR A 50 17.37 -33.55 7.56
N GLY A 51 16.38 -32.67 7.46
CA GLY A 51 15.04 -32.78 8.03
C GLY A 51 15.05 -32.38 9.52
N TYR A 52 14.03 -31.61 9.93
CA TYR A 52 13.88 -31.11 11.29
C TYR A 52 13.62 -32.24 12.29
N THR A 53 12.79 -33.20 11.91
CA THR A 53 12.33 -34.30 12.77
C THR A 53 13.32 -35.48 12.85
N ALA A 54 14.60 -35.27 12.53
CA ALA A 54 15.62 -36.30 12.58
C ALA A 54 15.97 -36.77 14.02
N GLY A 55 15.54 -36.04 15.06
CA GLY A 55 15.66 -36.45 16.46
C GLY A 55 17.09 -36.75 16.90
N ASP A 56 17.29 -37.89 17.62
CA ASP A 56 18.60 -38.27 18.14
C ASP A 56 19.65 -38.57 17.05
N LEU A 57 19.28 -38.62 15.78
CA LEU A 57 20.28 -38.71 14.70
C LEU A 57 21.21 -37.48 14.68
N PHE A 58 20.80 -36.34 15.18
CA PHE A 58 21.65 -35.15 15.37
C PHE A 58 22.81 -35.36 16.34
N LEU A 59 22.79 -36.42 17.17
CA LEU A 59 23.88 -36.77 18.08
C LEU A 59 24.97 -37.62 17.40
N LEU A 60 24.79 -37.95 16.11
CA LEU A 60 25.72 -38.76 15.37
C LEU A 60 26.63 -37.89 14.48
N ASP A 61 27.95 -37.99 14.65
CA ASP A 61 28.94 -37.24 13.88
C ASP A 61 28.74 -37.42 12.36
N GLY A 62 28.40 -38.63 11.91
CA GLY A 62 28.20 -38.96 10.50
C GLY A 62 27.05 -38.16 9.85
N LEU A 63 26.01 -37.75 10.60
CA LEU A 63 24.96 -36.89 10.07
C LEU A 63 25.50 -35.47 9.87
N ILE A 64 26.28 -34.96 10.81
CA ILE A 64 26.85 -33.61 10.74
C ILE A 64 27.87 -33.52 9.59
N GLU A 65 28.76 -34.52 9.44
CA GLU A 65 29.69 -34.59 8.33
C GLU A 65 28.97 -34.63 6.98
N SER A 66 27.92 -35.44 6.86
CA SER A 66 27.09 -35.51 5.65
C SER A 66 26.36 -34.18 5.38
N SER A 67 25.90 -33.47 6.42
CA SER A 67 25.28 -32.14 6.30
C SER A 67 26.27 -31.10 5.77
N ASN A 68 27.52 -31.12 6.27
CA ASN A 68 28.56 -30.21 5.79
C ASN A 68 28.93 -30.49 4.31
N ALA A 69 28.99 -31.74 3.91
CA ALA A 69 29.20 -32.10 2.51
C ALA A 69 28.04 -31.64 1.60
N ALA A 70 26.80 -31.80 2.07
CA ALA A 70 25.60 -31.28 1.38
C ALA A 70 25.60 -29.76 1.24
N LEU A 71 26.01 -29.01 2.29
CA LEU A 71 26.16 -27.57 2.23
C LEU A 71 27.18 -27.12 1.18
N ALA A 72 28.29 -27.85 1.03
CA ALA A 72 29.29 -27.58 -0.01
C ALA A 72 28.70 -27.79 -1.43
N GLU A 73 27.90 -28.85 -1.65
CA GLU A 73 27.19 -29.10 -2.92
C GLU A 73 26.20 -27.99 -3.23
N ILE A 74 25.38 -27.59 -2.24
CA ILE A 74 24.40 -26.49 -2.36
C ILE A 74 25.10 -25.16 -2.65
N ALA A 75 26.21 -24.87 -1.97
CA ALA A 75 27.00 -23.68 -2.22
C ALA A 75 27.51 -23.63 -3.66
N ALA A 76 28.14 -24.71 -4.14
CA ALA A 76 28.62 -24.80 -5.52
C ALA A 76 27.51 -24.57 -6.56
N ALA A 77 26.29 -25.04 -6.31
CA ALA A 77 25.14 -24.83 -7.19
C ALA A 77 24.69 -23.35 -7.32
N THR A 78 25.21 -22.46 -6.48
CA THR A 78 24.93 -21.02 -6.55
C THR A 78 26.01 -20.20 -7.28
N GLU A 79 27.07 -20.82 -7.79
CA GLU A 79 28.25 -20.12 -8.32
C GLU A 79 27.92 -19.12 -9.43
N ASP A 80 27.10 -19.53 -10.38
CA ASP A 80 26.64 -18.73 -11.52
C ASP A 80 25.30 -18.00 -11.27
N LYS A 81 24.69 -18.14 -10.09
CA LYS A 81 23.36 -17.62 -9.79
C LYS A 81 23.41 -16.19 -9.23
N ASN A 82 22.50 -15.34 -9.71
CA ASN A 82 22.35 -13.96 -9.23
C ASN A 82 21.34 -13.90 -8.08
N MET A 83 21.60 -14.65 -7.00
CA MET A 83 20.72 -14.74 -5.84
C MET A 83 21.47 -14.97 -4.53
N LEU A 84 20.81 -14.64 -3.42
CA LEU A 84 21.14 -15.04 -2.06
C LEU A 84 20.20 -16.19 -1.67
N VAL A 85 20.75 -17.27 -1.14
CA VAL A 85 19.98 -18.41 -0.60
C VAL A 85 20.18 -18.46 0.90
N VAL A 86 19.08 -18.61 1.66
CA VAL A 86 19.07 -18.80 3.11
C VAL A 86 18.40 -20.13 3.40
N LEU A 87 19.11 -21.03 4.09
CA LEU A 87 18.61 -22.37 4.34
C LEU A 87 18.99 -22.88 5.73
N GLY A 88 18.18 -23.78 6.29
CA GLY A 88 18.40 -24.35 7.62
C GLY A 88 19.32 -25.58 7.60
N ALA A 89 20.33 -25.58 8.46
CA ALA A 89 21.23 -26.72 8.67
C ALA A 89 21.74 -26.81 10.12
N PRO A 90 22.07 -28.01 10.63
CA PRO A 90 22.80 -28.16 11.90
C PRO A 90 24.27 -27.77 11.71
N VAL A 91 24.81 -26.97 12.63
CA VAL A 91 26.23 -26.54 12.60
C VAL A 91 26.86 -26.74 13.97
N LEU A 92 28.01 -27.42 13.99
CA LEU A 92 28.82 -27.60 15.18
C LEU A 92 29.76 -26.40 15.34
N ALA A 93 29.63 -25.68 16.44
CA ALA A 93 30.48 -24.54 16.77
C ALA A 93 30.70 -24.47 18.30
N CYS A 94 31.89 -24.06 18.74
CA CYS A 94 32.22 -23.92 20.16
C CYS A 94 31.91 -25.18 21.00
N GLY A 95 32.01 -26.37 20.41
CA GLY A 95 31.71 -27.65 21.08
C GLY A 95 30.23 -27.91 21.35
N LYS A 96 29.31 -27.16 20.70
CA LYS A 96 27.85 -27.32 20.76
C LYS A 96 27.26 -27.40 19.37
N LEU A 97 26.13 -28.10 19.23
CA LEU A 97 25.34 -28.13 18.00
C LEU A 97 24.28 -27.04 18.04
N TYR A 98 24.11 -26.35 16.90
CA TYR A 98 23.14 -25.28 16.72
C TYR A 98 22.26 -25.52 15.51
N SER A 99 20.97 -25.21 15.61
CA SER A 99 20.11 -25.02 14.44
C SER A 99 20.45 -23.65 13.84
N CYS A 100 20.83 -23.61 12.57
CA CYS A 100 21.36 -22.40 11.95
C CYS A 100 20.68 -22.05 10.63
N ALA A 101 20.56 -20.75 10.35
CA ALA A 101 20.33 -20.22 9.02
C ALA A 101 21.68 -19.97 8.33
N VAL A 102 21.93 -20.67 7.24
CA VAL A 102 23.16 -20.59 6.44
C VAL A 102 22.91 -19.72 5.22
N PHE A 103 23.72 -18.69 5.03
CA PHE A 103 23.64 -17.77 3.91
C PHE A 103 24.63 -18.17 2.82
N VAL A 104 24.13 -18.41 1.61
CA VAL A 104 24.92 -18.93 0.49
C VAL A 104 24.73 -18.05 -0.74
N SER A 105 25.81 -17.70 -1.42
CA SER A 105 25.78 -16.99 -2.70
C SER A 105 27.10 -17.15 -3.45
N ARG A 106 27.02 -17.21 -4.78
CA ARG A 106 28.21 -17.26 -5.66
C ARG A 106 29.23 -18.34 -5.28
N GLY A 107 28.74 -19.54 -5.00
CA GLY A 107 29.58 -20.69 -4.68
C GLY A 107 30.16 -20.70 -3.26
N ARG A 108 29.75 -19.77 -2.37
CA ARG A 108 30.35 -19.62 -1.03
C ARG A 108 29.28 -19.56 0.06
N ILE A 109 29.62 -20.09 1.22
CA ILE A 109 28.92 -19.80 2.47
C ILE A 109 29.41 -18.44 2.95
N LEU A 110 28.50 -17.49 3.09
CA LEU A 110 28.80 -16.10 3.44
C LEU A 110 28.78 -15.86 4.95
N GLY A 111 27.97 -16.62 5.68
CA GLY A 111 27.83 -16.52 7.11
C GLY A 111 26.74 -17.43 7.65
N VAL A 112 26.76 -17.65 8.95
CA VAL A 112 25.90 -18.60 9.66
C VAL A 112 25.26 -17.90 10.85
N VAL A 113 23.93 -17.91 10.90
CA VAL A 113 23.13 -17.32 11.99
C VAL A 113 22.54 -18.45 12.83
N PRO A 114 23.00 -18.68 14.07
CA PRO A 114 22.42 -19.68 14.97
C PRO A 114 21.12 -19.20 15.59
N LYS A 115 20.21 -20.14 15.89
CA LYS A 115 18.96 -19.93 16.62
C LYS A 115 19.23 -19.36 18.02
N THR A 116 18.50 -18.32 18.41
CA THR A 116 18.63 -17.69 19.71
C THR A 116 17.80 -18.41 20.77
N HIS A 117 16.52 -18.68 20.46
CA HIS A 117 15.56 -19.28 21.37
C HIS A 117 15.23 -20.71 20.93
N VAL A 118 15.56 -21.66 21.78
CA VAL A 118 15.39 -23.09 21.51
C VAL A 118 14.19 -23.61 22.30
N PRO A 119 13.07 -24.01 21.66
CA PRO A 119 11.86 -24.42 22.37
C PRO A 119 12.04 -25.81 23.00
N GLY A 120 11.60 -25.92 24.26
CA GLY A 120 11.64 -27.17 25.04
C GLY A 120 10.35 -27.39 25.83
N TYR A 121 9.19 -27.08 25.22
CA TYR A 121 7.86 -27.19 25.80
C TYR A 121 6.89 -27.85 24.79
N ALA A 122 5.75 -28.36 25.27
CA ALA A 122 4.75 -29.11 24.50
C ALA A 122 5.38 -30.22 23.65
N GLU A 123 5.19 -30.22 22.34
CA GLU A 123 5.77 -31.17 21.38
C GLU A 123 7.26 -30.91 21.09
N PHE A 124 7.82 -29.76 21.48
CA PHE A 124 9.19 -29.40 21.18
C PHE A 124 10.18 -29.85 22.25
N TYR A 125 11.26 -30.51 21.83
CA TYR A 125 12.35 -30.99 22.68
C TYR A 125 13.74 -30.68 22.12
N GLU A 126 13.88 -29.60 21.37
CA GLU A 126 15.13 -29.17 20.73
C GLU A 126 16.33 -29.03 21.68
N PRO A 127 16.17 -28.60 22.97
CA PRO A 127 17.30 -28.49 23.90
C PRO A 127 18.03 -29.83 24.18
N ARG A 128 17.43 -30.98 23.77
CA ARG A 128 18.07 -32.28 23.81
C ARG A 128 19.24 -32.36 22.82
N MET A 129 19.16 -31.68 21.68
CA MET A 129 20.14 -31.73 20.61
C MET A 129 20.85 -30.40 20.39
N PHE A 130 20.16 -29.30 20.50
CA PHE A 130 20.63 -27.98 20.09
C PHE A 130 20.79 -27.02 21.29
N ALA A 131 21.78 -26.13 21.18
CA ALA A 131 21.95 -25.00 22.07
C ALA A 131 21.43 -23.70 21.45
N GLY A 132 20.94 -22.77 22.28
CA GLY A 132 20.72 -21.39 21.87
C GLY A 132 22.02 -20.59 21.89
N TYR A 133 22.16 -19.60 20.99
CA TYR A 133 23.34 -18.76 20.92
C TYR A 133 23.05 -17.30 21.25
N THR A 134 23.82 -16.76 22.20
CA THR A 134 23.71 -15.34 22.60
C THR A 134 25.09 -14.68 22.72
N GLY A 135 26.13 -15.38 22.25
CA GLY A 135 27.53 -14.92 22.31
C GLY A 135 27.85 -13.82 21.29
N GLU A 136 29.11 -13.40 21.32
CA GLU A 136 29.66 -12.50 20.31
C GLU A 136 29.83 -13.24 18.96
N ASN A 137 29.85 -12.48 17.87
CA ASN A 137 30.13 -13.07 16.56
C ASN A 137 31.57 -13.60 16.52
N ILE A 138 31.75 -14.79 15.96
CA ILE A 138 33.06 -15.46 15.76
C ILE A 138 33.25 -15.81 14.30
N VAL A 139 34.44 -16.26 13.92
CA VAL A 139 34.71 -16.82 12.58
C VAL A 139 34.74 -18.33 12.66
N LEU A 140 34.02 -19.01 11.78
CA LEU A 140 34.09 -20.44 11.58
C LEU A 140 35.26 -20.76 10.64
N PRO A 141 36.33 -21.47 11.13
CA PRO A 141 37.50 -21.77 10.28
C PRO A 141 37.18 -22.64 9.07
N GLU A 142 36.17 -23.50 9.18
CA GLU A 142 35.79 -24.48 8.14
C GLU A 142 35.35 -23.77 6.85
N TRP A 143 34.65 -22.65 6.94
CA TRP A 143 34.13 -21.88 5.80
C TRP A 143 34.70 -20.48 5.69
N ASP A 144 35.60 -20.08 6.57
CA ASP A 144 36.15 -18.71 6.66
C ASP A 144 35.04 -17.65 6.62
N CYS A 145 33.99 -17.83 7.44
CA CYS A 145 32.83 -16.97 7.46
C CYS A 145 32.38 -16.64 8.89
N PRO A 146 31.68 -15.52 9.13
CA PRO A 146 31.17 -15.18 10.45
C PRO A 146 30.02 -16.10 10.88
N PHE A 147 30.00 -16.38 12.19
CA PHE A 147 28.96 -17.11 12.90
C PHE A 147 28.48 -16.26 14.09
N GLY A 148 27.18 -15.99 14.15
CA GLY A 148 26.59 -15.25 15.25
C GLY A 148 25.21 -14.72 14.93
N THR A 149 24.51 -14.21 15.93
CA THR A 149 23.14 -13.71 15.80
C THR A 149 23.06 -12.25 15.33
N ARG A 150 24.19 -11.52 15.29
CA ARG A 150 24.24 -10.10 14.90
C ARG A 150 24.93 -9.92 13.56
N LEU A 151 24.39 -10.58 12.54
CA LEU A 151 24.88 -10.50 11.16
C LEU A 151 23.85 -9.82 10.25
N LEU A 152 24.35 -8.90 9.42
CA LEU A 152 23.58 -8.30 8.33
C LEU A 152 24.24 -8.67 7.00
N PHE A 153 23.45 -9.14 6.05
CA PHE A 153 23.90 -9.45 4.70
C PHE A 153 23.41 -8.34 3.76
N ARG A 154 24.37 -7.56 3.24
CA ARG A 154 24.09 -6.39 2.41
C ARG A 154 24.53 -6.62 0.98
N SER A 155 23.64 -6.39 0.01
CA SER A 155 24.03 -6.40 -1.39
C SER A 155 25.05 -5.30 -1.69
N ALA A 156 26.04 -5.58 -2.52
CA ALA A 156 26.96 -4.58 -3.05
C ALA A 156 26.16 -3.42 -3.67
N GLY A 157 26.49 -2.19 -3.30
CA GLY A 157 25.69 -1.02 -3.66
C GLY A 157 24.52 -0.68 -2.71
N GLY A 158 24.30 -1.47 -1.65
CA GLY A 158 23.36 -1.14 -0.55
C GLY A 158 21.88 -1.23 -0.90
N GLY A 159 21.52 -1.92 -1.98
CA GLY A 159 20.14 -1.99 -2.47
C GLY A 159 19.19 -2.79 -1.56
N ILE A 160 19.68 -3.87 -0.93
CA ILE A 160 18.93 -4.69 0.04
C ILE A 160 19.84 -5.09 1.20
N THR A 161 19.29 -5.13 2.40
CA THR A 161 19.95 -5.67 3.60
C THR A 161 19.05 -6.75 4.21
N VAL A 162 19.59 -7.93 4.41
CA VAL A 162 18.89 -9.14 4.84
C VAL A 162 19.45 -9.58 6.19
N ALA A 163 18.60 -10.07 7.08
CA ALA A 163 18.95 -10.76 8.32
C ALA A 163 18.07 -11.99 8.49
N ALA A 164 18.42 -12.86 9.41
CA ALA A 164 17.61 -14.04 9.73
C ALA A 164 17.37 -14.18 11.23
N GLU A 165 16.20 -14.69 11.56
CA GLU A 165 15.85 -15.31 12.84
C GLU A 165 15.22 -16.69 12.53
N ILE A 166 15.16 -17.60 13.49
CA ILE A 166 14.78 -18.98 13.20
C ILE A 166 13.56 -19.39 14.04
N CYS A 167 12.49 -19.78 13.35
CA CYS A 167 11.29 -20.42 13.91
C CYS A 167 10.82 -19.76 15.22
N GLU A 168 11.13 -20.36 16.38
CA GLU A 168 10.74 -19.88 17.72
C GLU A 168 11.15 -18.42 17.99
N ASP A 169 12.22 -17.94 17.39
CA ASP A 169 12.67 -16.57 17.52
C ASP A 169 11.59 -15.54 17.16
N LEU A 170 10.64 -15.88 16.29
CA LEU A 170 9.47 -15.04 15.97
C LEU A 170 8.40 -15.06 17.06
N TRP A 171 8.24 -16.17 17.79
CA TRP A 171 7.13 -16.40 18.71
C TRP A 171 7.37 -15.81 20.11
N VAL A 172 8.63 -15.48 20.42
CA VAL A 172 9.01 -14.89 21.71
C VAL A 172 8.64 -13.40 21.79
N PRO A 173 8.44 -12.85 23.00
CA PRO A 173 8.10 -11.42 23.16
C PRO A 173 9.15 -10.44 22.64
N ASP A 174 10.45 -10.76 22.77
CA ASP A 174 11.58 -9.96 22.27
C ASP A 174 12.26 -10.72 21.12
N SER A 175 11.64 -10.67 19.96
CA SER A 175 12.13 -11.32 18.74
C SER A 175 13.43 -10.66 18.24
N PRO A 176 14.47 -11.44 17.85
CA PRO A 176 15.72 -10.93 17.28
C PRO A 176 15.51 -10.00 16.08
N SER A 177 14.49 -10.24 15.26
CA SER A 177 14.16 -9.40 14.11
C SER A 177 13.91 -7.94 14.48
N THR A 178 13.49 -7.64 15.71
CA THR A 178 13.36 -6.26 16.19
C THR A 178 14.72 -5.54 16.15
N ARG A 179 15.76 -6.19 16.65
CA ARG A 179 17.13 -5.64 16.64
C ARG A 179 17.71 -5.62 15.24
N HIS A 180 17.42 -6.65 14.42
CA HIS A 180 17.85 -6.71 13.01
C HIS A 180 17.28 -5.55 12.20
N ALA A 181 15.99 -5.25 12.35
CA ALA A 181 15.35 -4.14 11.66
C ALA A 181 15.92 -2.78 12.11
N LEU A 182 16.14 -2.59 13.42
CA LEU A 182 16.78 -1.39 13.95
C LEU A 182 18.26 -1.28 13.52
N ALA A 183 18.94 -2.39 13.25
CA ALA A 183 20.28 -2.40 12.67
C ALA A 183 20.31 -2.16 11.14
N GLY A 184 19.14 -2.02 10.50
CA GLY A 184 19.02 -1.67 9.08
C GLY A 184 18.58 -2.82 8.16
N ALA A 185 18.23 -4.00 8.69
CA ALA A 185 17.66 -5.08 7.87
C ALA A 185 16.33 -4.65 7.26
N LEU A 186 16.22 -4.70 5.93
CA LEU A 186 14.99 -4.44 5.19
C LEU A 186 14.18 -5.71 4.93
N VAL A 187 14.85 -6.85 4.94
CA VAL A 187 14.24 -8.17 4.80
C VAL A 187 14.68 -9.05 5.96
N VAL A 188 13.72 -9.67 6.63
CA VAL A 188 13.97 -10.69 7.65
C VAL A 188 13.54 -12.03 7.08
N CYS A 189 14.46 -12.99 7.09
CA CYS A 189 14.21 -14.37 6.71
C CYS A 189 13.94 -15.18 7.97
N ASN A 190 12.93 -16.05 7.91
CA ASN A 190 12.66 -17.00 8.98
C ASN A 190 12.56 -18.42 8.41
N PRO A 191 13.69 -19.14 8.35
CA PRO A 191 13.68 -20.60 8.26
C PRO A 191 12.93 -21.18 9.45
N SER A 192 11.87 -21.95 9.22
CA SER A 192 10.98 -22.43 10.27
C SER A 192 10.67 -23.93 10.10
N ALA A 193 10.33 -24.55 11.22
CA ALA A 193 9.76 -25.89 11.27
C ALA A 193 8.61 -25.87 12.30
N SER A 194 7.51 -25.27 11.90
CA SER A 194 6.31 -25.15 12.73
C SER A 194 5.30 -26.21 12.31
N ASP A 195 5.00 -27.14 13.23
CA ASP A 195 3.96 -28.13 13.02
C ASP A 195 2.59 -27.46 12.81
N GLU A 196 1.64 -28.20 12.24
CA GLU A 196 0.32 -27.67 11.94
C GLU A 196 -0.75 -28.22 12.87
N THR A 197 -1.48 -27.31 13.48
CA THR A 197 -2.66 -27.60 14.30
C THR A 197 -3.82 -26.68 13.91
N ILE A 198 -5.05 -27.00 14.32
CA ILE A 198 -6.23 -26.20 13.99
C ILE A 198 -6.01 -24.73 14.42
N ALA A 199 -6.26 -23.80 13.50
CA ALA A 199 -6.13 -22.35 13.65
C ALA A 199 -4.70 -21.80 13.78
N LYS A 200 -3.65 -22.64 13.79
CA LYS A 200 -2.25 -22.18 13.88
C LYS A 200 -1.81 -21.41 12.63
N ALA A 201 -2.31 -21.78 11.46
CA ALA A 201 -2.04 -21.07 10.21
C ALA A 201 -2.53 -19.61 10.25
N ASP A 202 -3.74 -19.35 10.77
CA ASP A 202 -4.28 -17.99 10.90
C ASP A 202 -3.47 -17.15 11.90
N TYR A 203 -3.06 -17.77 13.02
CA TYR A 203 -2.18 -17.11 13.99
C TYR A 203 -0.83 -16.78 13.39
N ARG A 204 -0.19 -17.75 12.70
CA ARG A 204 1.11 -17.59 12.01
C ARG A 204 1.04 -16.47 10.96
N ARG A 205 0.01 -16.47 10.12
CA ARG A 205 -0.25 -15.40 9.14
C ARG A 205 -0.32 -14.03 9.81
N SER A 206 -1.08 -13.92 10.89
CA SER A 206 -1.24 -12.68 11.65
C SER A 206 0.08 -12.24 12.26
N LEU A 207 0.84 -13.16 12.85
CA LEU A 207 2.12 -12.88 13.49
C LEU A 207 3.16 -12.37 12.46
N VAL A 208 3.31 -13.05 11.32
CA VAL A 208 4.22 -12.65 10.23
C VAL A 208 3.84 -11.28 9.67
N ALA A 209 2.55 -11.06 9.41
CA ALA A 209 2.07 -9.78 8.90
C ALA A 209 2.32 -8.64 9.91
N MET A 210 2.01 -8.84 11.19
CA MET A 210 2.20 -7.83 12.23
C MET A 210 3.67 -7.54 12.51
N GLN A 211 4.54 -8.56 12.49
CA GLN A 211 5.97 -8.36 12.65
C GLN A 211 6.54 -7.56 11.48
N SER A 212 6.16 -7.89 10.25
CA SER A 212 6.50 -7.12 9.06
C SER A 212 6.07 -5.64 9.16
N ALA A 213 4.85 -5.37 9.68
CA ALA A 213 4.32 -4.03 9.87
C ALA A 213 5.09 -3.24 10.94
N ARG A 214 5.27 -3.84 12.14
CA ARG A 214 5.98 -3.21 13.27
C ARG A 214 7.40 -2.79 12.91
N LEU A 215 8.08 -3.65 12.15
CA LEU A 215 9.49 -3.47 11.77
C LEU A 215 9.65 -2.73 10.44
N CYS A 216 8.54 -2.38 9.78
CA CYS A 216 8.54 -1.75 8.46
C CYS A 216 9.55 -2.47 7.54
N CYS A 217 9.39 -3.78 7.39
CA CYS A 217 10.27 -4.67 6.63
C CYS A 217 9.48 -5.63 5.74
N ALA A 218 10.17 -6.31 4.84
CA ALA A 218 9.67 -7.56 4.29
C ALA A 218 10.02 -8.71 5.24
N TYR A 219 9.11 -9.66 5.38
CA TYR A 219 9.29 -10.85 6.19
C TYR A 219 9.04 -12.09 5.34
N VAL A 220 10.05 -12.95 5.21
CA VAL A 220 10.00 -14.15 4.38
C VAL A 220 10.07 -15.36 5.30
N TYR A 221 8.96 -16.05 5.43
CA TYR A 221 8.78 -17.22 6.29
C TYR A 221 8.72 -18.48 5.43
N ALA A 222 9.66 -19.39 5.62
CA ALA A 222 9.72 -20.67 4.92
C ALA A 222 9.56 -21.81 5.92
N ASP A 223 8.50 -22.62 5.77
CA ASP A 223 8.12 -23.63 6.75
C ASP A 223 8.43 -25.05 6.29
N ALA A 224 8.79 -25.92 7.23
CA ALA A 224 8.95 -27.34 7.00
C ALA A 224 7.65 -27.99 6.53
N GLY A 225 7.74 -29.04 5.77
CA GLY A 225 6.55 -29.67 5.19
C GLY A 225 6.76 -31.13 4.83
N ARG A 226 6.52 -31.44 3.58
CA ARG A 226 6.52 -32.82 3.07
C ARG A 226 7.86 -33.53 3.31
N GLY A 227 7.78 -34.73 3.90
CA GLY A 227 8.92 -35.59 4.18
C GLY A 227 9.38 -35.57 5.64
N GLU A 228 8.91 -34.62 6.44
CA GLU A 228 9.08 -34.66 7.89
C GLU A 228 8.33 -35.84 8.51
N SER A 229 8.76 -36.28 9.71
CA SER A 229 8.10 -37.38 10.42
C SER A 229 6.67 -37.02 10.78
N THR A 230 5.79 -38.00 10.69
CA THR A 230 4.38 -37.91 11.09
C THR A 230 4.09 -38.70 12.36
N THR A 231 5.09 -38.92 13.21
CA THR A 231 4.95 -39.73 14.43
C THR A 231 3.90 -39.12 15.36
N ASP A 232 4.03 -37.82 15.67
CA ASP A 232 3.10 -37.11 16.56
C ASP A 232 2.60 -35.79 15.97
N THR A 233 3.32 -35.19 15.03
CA THR A 233 3.05 -33.90 14.40
C THR A 233 3.01 -34.01 12.89
N VAL A 234 2.39 -33.03 12.23
CA VAL A 234 2.44 -32.87 10.77
C VAL A 234 2.91 -31.46 10.43
N TYR A 235 3.58 -31.31 9.30
CA TYR A 235 4.14 -30.05 8.83
C TYR A 235 3.49 -29.67 7.51
N ALA A 236 3.00 -28.44 7.41
CA ALA A 236 2.14 -28.02 6.30
C ALA A 236 2.87 -27.31 5.15
N GLY A 237 4.13 -26.93 5.32
CA GLY A 237 4.83 -26.11 4.34
C GLY A 237 4.22 -24.73 4.16
N HIS A 238 3.76 -24.11 5.26
CA HIS A 238 3.06 -22.82 5.21
C HIS A 238 4.01 -21.65 4.93
N ASN A 239 4.37 -21.48 3.68
CA ASN A 239 5.25 -20.40 3.22
C ASN A 239 4.52 -19.07 3.13
N LEU A 240 5.11 -18.00 3.69
CA LEU A 240 4.52 -16.66 3.73
C LEU A 240 5.55 -15.58 3.34
N ILE A 241 5.13 -14.62 2.54
CA ILE A 241 5.90 -13.41 2.26
C ILE A 241 5.02 -12.22 2.61
N ALA A 242 5.44 -11.41 3.57
CA ALA A 242 4.76 -10.17 3.96
C ALA A 242 5.64 -8.95 3.74
N GLU A 243 5.05 -7.82 3.37
CA GLU A 243 5.71 -6.52 3.21
C GLU A 243 4.93 -5.46 3.96
N ASN A 244 5.55 -4.86 5.00
CA ASN A 244 4.95 -3.76 5.77
C ASN A 244 3.48 -4.01 6.15
N GLY A 245 3.20 -5.19 6.69
CA GLY A 245 1.88 -5.61 7.17
C GLY A 245 0.95 -6.24 6.13
N SER A 246 1.33 -6.26 4.87
CA SER A 246 0.54 -6.88 3.82
C SER A 246 1.13 -8.24 3.42
N VAL A 247 0.36 -9.31 3.51
CA VAL A 247 0.74 -10.60 2.93
C VAL A 247 0.76 -10.45 1.42
N ARG A 248 1.93 -10.68 0.82
CA ARG A 248 2.19 -10.53 -0.62
C ARG A 248 2.04 -11.85 -1.36
N ALA A 249 2.42 -12.94 -0.71
CA ALA A 249 2.24 -14.30 -1.20
C ALA A 249 2.09 -15.25 -0.01
N GLU A 250 1.27 -16.27 -0.19
CA GLU A 250 0.95 -17.30 0.79
C GLU A 250 0.75 -18.64 0.08
N GLY A 251 1.42 -19.67 0.57
CA GLY A 251 1.27 -21.05 0.10
C GLY A 251 0.04 -21.72 0.72
N ARG A 252 -0.67 -22.54 -0.06
CA ARG A 252 -1.72 -23.39 0.46
C ARG A 252 -1.11 -24.52 1.28
N LEU A 253 -1.69 -24.74 2.48
CA LEU A 253 -1.23 -25.78 3.40
C LEU A 253 -1.21 -27.16 2.70
N PHE A 254 -0.13 -27.90 2.87
CA PHE A 254 0.09 -29.26 2.34
C PHE A 254 0.16 -29.38 0.81
N GLU A 255 -0.01 -28.28 0.06
CA GLU A 255 -0.10 -28.29 -1.40
C GLU A 255 1.05 -27.54 -2.07
N ASP A 256 1.29 -26.29 -1.69
CA ASP A 256 2.24 -25.42 -2.38
C ASP A 256 3.62 -25.46 -1.73
N ASP A 257 4.61 -25.83 -2.52
CA ASP A 257 6.03 -25.94 -2.11
C ASP A 257 6.85 -24.69 -2.41
N PHE A 258 6.27 -23.66 -3.07
CA PHE A 258 7.04 -22.53 -3.58
C PHE A 258 6.14 -21.31 -3.80
N VAL A 259 6.41 -20.23 -3.09
CA VAL A 259 5.73 -18.94 -3.25
C VAL A 259 6.73 -17.85 -3.60
N VAL A 260 6.29 -16.88 -4.41
CA VAL A 260 7.13 -15.77 -4.89
C VAL A 260 6.38 -14.45 -4.76
N ALA A 261 7.08 -13.40 -4.40
CA ALA A 261 6.54 -12.05 -4.38
C ALA A 261 7.61 -11.01 -4.74
N ASP A 262 7.14 -9.87 -5.22
CA ASP A 262 7.96 -8.67 -5.37
C ASP A 262 7.95 -7.87 -4.06
N VAL A 263 9.14 -7.53 -3.56
CA VAL A 263 9.39 -6.70 -2.38
C VAL A 263 10.02 -5.38 -2.80
N ASP A 264 9.45 -4.28 -2.33
CA ASP A 264 9.92 -2.93 -2.64
C ASP A 264 10.78 -2.35 -1.51
N ALA A 265 12.08 -2.65 -1.52
CA ALA A 265 13.04 -2.14 -0.53
C ALA A 265 13.13 -0.59 -0.52
N ALA A 266 12.90 0.06 -1.66
CA ALA A 266 12.89 1.52 -1.72
C ALA A 266 11.68 2.11 -0.97
N TYR A 267 10.51 1.49 -1.08
CA TYR A 267 9.33 1.84 -0.31
C TYR A 267 9.54 1.63 1.20
N LEU A 268 10.12 0.51 1.60
CA LEU A 268 10.41 0.24 3.02
C LEU A 268 11.33 1.30 3.62
N ARG A 269 12.40 1.68 2.90
CA ARG A 269 13.28 2.80 3.31
C ARG A 269 12.54 4.13 3.35
N HIS A 270 11.64 4.39 2.40
CA HIS A 270 10.83 5.61 2.39
C HIS A 270 9.94 5.69 3.64
N ASP A 271 9.24 4.61 3.99
CA ASP A 271 8.37 4.57 5.16
C ASP A 271 9.16 4.73 6.47
N ARG A 272 10.29 4.01 6.65
CA ARG A 272 11.16 4.18 7.83
C ARG A 272 11.64 5.63 8.00
N ARG A 273 12.10 6.26 6.91
CA ARG A 273 12.56 7.65 6.95
C ARG A 273 11.48 8.65 7.40
N ARG A 274 10.20 8.32 7.15
CA ARG A 274 9.06 9.14 7.61
C ARG A 274 8.69 8.89 9.08
N MET A 275 9.07 7.74 9.62
CA MET A 275 8.79 7.36 11.00
C MET A 275 9.88 7.92 11.93
N THR A 276 9.65 9.09 12.53
CA THR A 276 10.61 9.75 13.43
C THR A 276 10.93 8.95 14.71
N THR A 277 10.15 7.90 14.97
CA THR A 277 10.34 6.97 16.11
C THR A 277 11.06 5.68 15.70
N PHE A 278 11.40 5.52 14.41
CA PHE A 278 12.21 4.40 13.93
C PHE A 278 13.68 4.82 13.94
N ASP A 279 14.38 4.45 15.02
CA ASP A 279 15.77 4.86 15.27
C ASP A 279 16.71 3.71 14.91
N GLU A 280 17.35 3.80 13.74
CA GLU A 280 18.30 2.79 13.26
C GLU A 280 19.58 2.81 14.09
N ARG A 281 19.98 1.64 14.62
CA ARG A 281 21.18 1.43 15.45
C ARG A 281 21.83 0.10 15.09
N ALA A 282 23.00 0.15 14.50
CA ALA A 282 23.74 -1.05 14.07
C ALA A 282 24.82 -1.51 15.08
N ASP A 283 24.72 -1.10 16.35
CA ASP A 283 25.73 -1.40 17.38
C ASP A 283 25.91 -2.91 17.57
N GLY A 284 27.15 -3.38 17.41
CA GLY A 284 27.52 -4.77 17.58
C GLY A 284 27.09 -5.70 16.43
N TYR A 285 26.71 -5.17 15.26
CA TYR A 285 26.45 -5.95 14.06
C TYR A 285 27.65 -5.97 13.12
N ASP A 286 27.94 -7.15 12.59
CA ASP A 286 28.86 -7.32 11.47
C ASP A 286 28.05 -7.29 10.15
N VAL A 287 28.61 -6.62 9.14
CA VAL A 287 28.01 -6.51 7.81
C VAL A 287 28.81 -7.38 6.83
N VAL A 288 28.15 -8.38 6.29
CA VAL A 288 28.68 -9.25 5.24
C VAL A 288 28.18 -8.75 3.89
N GLU A 289 29.07 -8.35 3.01
CA GLU A 289 28.68 -7.94 1.66
C GLU A 289 28.56 -9.14 0.72
N PHE A 290 27.54 -9.08 -0.15
CA PHE A 290 27.35 -10.08 -1.21
C PHE A 290 27.04 -9.41 -2.55
N ALA A 291 27.41 -10.10 -3.63
CA ALA A 291 27.21 -9.58 -4.98
C ALA A 291 25.79 -9.90 -5.49
N LEU A 292 25.07 -8.85 -5.91
CA LEU A 292 23.91 -8.97 -6.79
C LEU A 292 24.14 -8.07 -8.01
N THR A 293 24.04 -8.63 -9.21
CA THR A 293 24.05 -7.85 -10.44
C THR A 293 22.76 -7.08 -10.55
N GLU A 294 22.84 -5.76 -10.75
CA GLU A 294 21.66 -4.93 -10.91
C GLU A 294 21.00 -5.16 -12.28
N GLU A 295 19.80 -5.66 -12.25
CA GLU A 295 18.95 -5.91 -13.41
C GLU A 295 17.55 -5.33 -13.15
N GLU A 296 16.79 -5.08 -14.21
CA GLU A 296 15.39 -4.71 -14.06
C GLU A 296 14.59 -5.97 -13.69
N THR A 297 13.87 -5.92 -12.56
CA THR A 297 13.05 -7.05 -12.09
C THR A 297 11.81 -7.18 -12.97
N ILE A 298 11.60 -8.32 -13.60
CA ILE A 298 10.30 -8.65 -14.19
C ILE A 298 9.34 -8.93 -13.04
N LEU A 299 8.28 -8.11 -12.94
CA LEU A 299 7.34 -8.20 -11.82
C LEU A 299 6.60 -9.54 -11.82
N GLU A 300 6.40 -10.11 -10.64
CA GLU A 300 5.66 -11.36 -10.46
C GLU A 300 4.18 -11.22 -10.81
N ALA A 301 3.61 -10.07 -10.45
CA ALA A 301 2.25 -9.71 -10.79
C ALA A 301 2.17 -8.21 -11.13
N PRO A 302 1.26 -7.80 -12.02
CA PRO A 302 1.05 -6.39 -12.30
C PRO A 302 0.61 -5.65 -11.02
N PRO A 303 1.05 -4.40 -10.82
CA PRO A 303 0.59 -3.57 -9.71
C PRO A 303 -0.92 -3.35 -9.77
N VAL A 304 -1.53 -3.15 -8.58
CA VAL A 304 -2.96 -2.86 -8.50
C VAL A 304 -3.27 -1.53 -9.18
N LYS A 305 -4.17 -1.52 -10.17
CA LYS A 305 -4.56 -0.34 -10.97
C LYS A 305 -5.15 0.77 -10.11
N ASN A 306 -6.06 0.41 -9.20
CA ASN A 306 -6.75 1.35 -8.32
C ASN A 306 -6.27 1.16 -6.86
N PRO A 307 -5.10 1.70 -6.48
CA PRO A 307 -4.46 1.39 -5.20
C PRO A 307 -5.22 1.92 -3.97
N PHE A 308 -6.16 2.83 -4.16
CA PHE A 308 -7.05 3.32 -3.11
C PHE A 308 -8.30 2.47 -2.91
N VAL A 309 -8.61 1.59 -3.87
CA VAL A 309 -9.83 0.77 -3.88
C VAL A 309 -9.46 -0.68 -3.57
N PRO A 310 -10.05 -1.32 -2.54
CA PRO A 310 -9.84 -2.74 -2.29
C PRO A 310 -10.27 -3.60 -3.48
N ALA A 311 -9.48 -4.62 -3.80
CA ALA A 311 -9.81 -5.58 -4.86
C ALA A 311 -10.89 -6.58 -4.42
N ASP A 312 -10.96 -6.91 -3.13
CA ASP A 312 -11.96 -7.80 -2.55
C ASP A 312 -13.27 -7.06 -2.25
N ALA A 313 -14.39 -7.61 -2.72
CA ALA A 313 -15.72 -6.99 -2.61
C ALA A 313 -16.16 -6.79 -1.16
N ASP A 314 -15.94 -7.78 -0.28
CA ASP A 314 -16.32 -7.67 1.14
C ASP A 314 -15.45 -6.63 1.87
N ALA A 315 -14.16 -6.58 1.55
CA ALA A 315 -13.27 -5.54 2.06
C ALA A 315 -13.67 -4.16 1.54
N LEU A 316 -14.10 -4.05 0.27
CA LEU A 316 -14.61 -2.81 -0.31
C LEU A 316 -15.86 -2.32 0.42
N HIS A 317 -16.83 -3.20 0.68
CA HIS A 317 -18.06 -2.88 1.42
C HIS A 317 -17.76 -2.37 2.84
N ARG A 318 -16.94 -3.11 3.61
CA ARG A 318 -16.53 -2.70 4.97
C ARG A 318 -15.82 -1.35 4.96
N ARG A 319 -14.87 -1.15 4.05
CA ARG A 319 -14.11 0.13 3.95
C ARG A 319 -14.98 1.28 3.48
N ALA A 320 -15.94 1.06 2.58
CA ALA A 320 -16.88 2.10 2.17
C ALA A 320 -17.67 2.65 3.37
N GLU A 321 -18.24 1.77 4.19
CA GLU A 321 -18.95 2.20 5.40
C GLU A 321 -18.01 2.90 6.41
N ASP A 322 -16.78 2.40 6.63
CA ASP A 322 -15.82 3.03 7.53
C ASP A 322 -15.41 4.43 7.05
N ILE A 323 -15.19 4.62 5.75
CA ILE A 323 -14.89 5.92 5.16
C ILE A 323 -16.05 6.90 5.39
N LEU A 324 -17.27 6.48 5.08
CA LEU A 324 -18.47 7.32 5.28
C LEU A 324 -18.68 7.65 6.75
N ARG A 325 -18.39 6.72 7.68
CA ARG A 325 -18.42 6.97 9.12
C ARG A 325 -17.37 8.00 9.55
N ILE A 326 -16.14 7.92 9.03
CA ILE A 326 -15.07 8.89 9.32
C ILE A 326 -15.47 10.29 8.82
N GLN A 327 -15.95 10.40 7.57
CA GLN A 327 -16.43 11.67 7.01
C GLN A 327 -17.59 12.25 7.84
N THR A 328 -18.57 11.40 8.17
CA THR A 328 -19.74 11.76 9.00
C THR A 328 -19.31 12.22 10.39
N ALA A 329 -18.42 11.48 11.06
CA ALA A 329 -17.95 11.83 12.40
C ALA A 329 -17.18 13.17 12.41
N GLY A 330 -16.35 13.41 11.38
CA GLY A 330 -15.64 14.66 11.22
C GLY A 330 -16.58 15.86 11.07
N LEU A 331 -17.58 15.76 10.20
CA LEU A 331 -18.58 16.83 10.02
C LEU A 331 -19.46 17.00 11.26
N LYS A 332 -19.93 15.89 11.84
CA LYS A 332 -20.71 15.90 13.11
C LYS A 332 -19.96 16.65 14.20
N GLY A 333 -18.70 16.28 14.46
CA GLY A 333 -17.88 16.94 15.48
C GLY A 333 -17.68 18.44 15.20
N ARG A 334 -17.54 18.83 13.94
CA ARG A 334 -17.45 20.25 13.57
C ARG A 334 -18.75 20.99 13.91
N LEU A 335 -19.91 20.46 13.58
CA LEU A 335 -21.21 21.04 13.86
C LEU A 335 -21.46 21.15 15.37
N GLU A 336 -21.20 20.12 16.14
CA GLU A 336 -21.34 20.10 17.60
C GLU A 336 -20.43 21.14 18.27
N ASN A 337 -19.14 21.15 17.93
CA ASN A 337 -18.16 22.04 18.57
C ASN A 337 -18.39 23.53 18.25
N CYS A 338 -18.94 23.83 17.05
CA CYS A 338 -19.28 25.20 16.67
C CYS A 338 -20.69 25.60 17.10
N GLY A 339 -21.50 24.70 17.66
CA GLY A 339 -22.92 24.96 18.01
C GLY A 339 -23.83 25.20 16.79
N ILE A 340 -23.39 24.79 15.59
CA ILE A 340 -24.09 25.00 14.32
C ILE A 340 -24.96 23.78 14.01
N LYS A 341 -26.20 24.03 13.56
CA LYS A 341 -27.19 22.98 13.28
C LYS A 341 -27.61 22.90 11.81
N LYS A 342 -27.00 23.67 10.93
CA LYS A 342 -27.36 23.74 9.51
C LYS A 342 -26.16 23.61 8.61
N CYS A 343 -26.34 22.91 7.48
CA CYS A 343 -25.36 22.75 6.43
C CYS A 343 -25.90 23.33 5.12
N VAL A 344 -25.01 23.94 4.33
CA VAL A 344 -25.28 24.35 2.96
C VAL A 344 -24.36 23.56 2.05
N VAL A 345 -24.91 22.95 0.98
CA VAL A 345 -24.15 22.16 0.01
C VAL A 345 -24.53 22.64 -1.39
N GLY A 346 -23.53 22.99 -2.19
CA GLY A 346 -23.73 23.20 -3.63
C GLY A 346 -23.92 21.87 -4.35
N VAL A 347 -25.06 21.68 -5.02
CA VAL A 347 -25.36 20.43 -5.73
C VAL A 347 -25.45 20.68 -7.23
N SER A 348 -24.48 20.14 -7.97
CA SER A 348 -24.47 20.13 -9.45
C SER A 348 -25.24 18.94 -10.04
N GLY A 349 -25.43 17.87 -9.26
CA GLY A 349 -25.89 16.58 -9.74
C GLY A 349 -24.75 15.65 -10.21
N GLY A 350 -23.49 16.06 -9.99
CA GLY A 350 -22.30 15.25 -10.23
C GLY A 350 -21.89 14.42 -9.01
N LEU A 351 -20.90 13.53 -9.18
CA LEU A 351 -20.43 12.56 -8.18
C LEU A 351 -20.04 13.19 -6.85
N ASP A 352 -19.21 14.24 -6.87
CA ASP A 352 -18.60 14.81 -5.67
C ASP A 352 -19.61 15.53 -4.81
N SER A 353 -20.49 16.33 -5.44
CA SER A 353 -21.58 17.01 -4.75
C SER A 353 -22.62 16.03 -4.19
N THR A 354 -22.83 14.90 -4.88
CA THR A 354 -23.69 13.81 -4.41
C THR A 354 -23.12 13.18 -3.15
N LEU A 355 -21.83 12.81 -3.15
CA LEU A 355 -21.20 12.24 -1.96
C LEU A 355 -21.22 13.22 -0.78
N ALA A 356 -20.89 14.50 -1.01
CA ALA A 356 -20.92 15.52 0.03
C ALA A 356 -22.31 15.72 0.64
N LEU A 357 -23.37 15.69 -0.19
CA LEU A 357 -24.75 15.76 0.28
C LEU A 357 -25.13 14.54 1.13
N LEU A 358 -24.77 13.33 0.71
CA LEU A 358 -25.02 12.09 1.46
C LEU A 358 -24.31 12.12 2.82
N VAL A 359 -23.06 12.59 2.88
CA VAL A 359 -22.32 12.76 4.14
C VAL A 359 -22.98 13.81 5.05
N ALA A 360 -23.47 14.94 4.48
CA ALA A 360 -24.17 15.96 5.26
C ALA A 360 -25.48 15.43 5.86
N VAL A 361 -26.25 14.65 5.10
CA VAL A 361 -27.47 13.98 5.58
C VAL A 361 -27.14 12.98 6.69
N ARG A 362 -26.11 12.13 6.49
CA ARG A 362 -25.66 11.18 7.54
C ARG A 362 -25.25 11.92 8.83
N ALA A 363 -24.59 13.06 8.71
CA ALA A 363 -24.17 13.84 9.89
C ALA A 363 -25.40 14.43 10.62
N CYS A 364 -26.40 14.95 9.90
CA CYS A 364 -27.64 15.43 10.49
C CYS A 364 -28.42 14.29 11.16
N ASP A 365 -28.58 13.15 10.50
CA ASP A 365 -29.24 11.97 11.07
C ASP A 365 -28.53 11.51 12.37
N ALA A 366 -27.18 11.48 12.38
CA ALA A 366 -26.38 11.13 13.55
C ALA A 366 -26.45 12.15 14.71
N LEU A 367 -26.86 13.39 14.42
CA LEU A 367 -27.11 14.46 15.40
C LEU A 367 -28.56 14.50 15.86
N GLY A 368 -29.47 13.70 15.29
CA GLY A 368 -30.91 13.78 15.52
C GLY A 368 -31.52 15.07 14.98
N LEU A 369 -30.86 15.73 14.02
CA LEU A 369 -31.37 16.91 13.37
C LEU A 369 -32.33 16.55 12.22
N PRO A 370 -33.36 17.34 11.93
CA PRO A 370 -34.21 17.12 10.78
C PRO A 370 -33.37 17.28 9.49
N ARG A 371 -33.60 16.44 8.48
CA ARG A 371 -32.86 16.53 7.20
C ARG A 371 -33.05 17.88 6.48
N THR A 372 -34.12 18.61 6.78
CA THR A 372 -34.31 19.99 6.32
C THR A 372 -33.27 21.00 6.88
N ALA A 373 -32.44 20.57 7.84
CA ALA A 373 -31.27 21.32 8.29
C ALA A 373 -30.14 21.34 7.23
N VAL A 374 -30.19 20.44 6.26
CA VAL A 374 -29.33 20.48 5.08
C VAL A 374 -30.03 21.26 3.98
N THR A 375 -29.39 22.34 3.53
CA THR A 375 -29.83 23.14 2.39
C THR A 375 -28.96 22.82 1.18
N ALA A 376 -29.51 22.11 0.23
CA ALA A 376 -28.91 21.83 -1.05
C ALA A 376 -29.23 22.94 -2.05
N VAL A 377 -28.23 23.51 -2.69
CA VAL A 377 -28.39 24.66 -3.59
C VAL A 377 -27.90 24.31 -4.98
N THR A 378 -28.78 24.35 -5.97
CA THR A 378 -28.37 24.30 -7.37
C THR A 378 -28.33 25.71 -7.97
N MET A 379 -27.26 25.98 -8.74
CA MET A 379 -27.00 27.32 -9.28
C MET A 379 -26.80 27.26 -10.80
N PRO A 380 -27.90 27.16 -11.57
CA PRO A 380 -27.82 27.17 -13.01
C PRO A 380 -27.10 28.40 -13.56
N CYS A 381 -26.23 28.17 -14.56
CA CYS A 381 -25.58 29.18 -15.37
C CYS A 381 -25.43 28.65 -16.82
N PHE A 382 -24.46 29.14 -17.59
CA PHE A 382 -24.32 28.86 -19.01
C PHE A 382 -24.13 27.39 -19.38
N GLY A 383 -23.48 26.57 -18.52
CA GLY A 383 -23.12 25.19 -18.81
C GLY A 383 -23.97 24.11 -18.12
N THR A 384 -24.98 24.47 -17.36
CA THR A 384 -25.78 23.51 -16.58
C THR A 384 -26.71 22.70 -17.48
N THR A 385 -26.58 21.35 -17.45
CA THR A 385 -27.40 20.45 -18.24
C THR A 385 -28.77 20.15 -17.58
N ARG A 386 -29.79 19.78 -18.35
CA ARG A 386 -31.08 19.36 -17.83
C ARG A 386 -30.99 18.10 -16.98
N ARG A 387 -30.14 17.16 -17.37
CA ARG A 387 -29.95 15.85 -16.73
C ARG A 387 -29.41 16.01 -15.31
N THR A 388 -28.32 16.74 -15.14
CA THR A 388 -27.68 16.97 -13.84
C THR A 388 -28.58 17.73 -12.89
N ARG A 389 -29.28 18.76 -13.38
CA ARG A 389 -30.30 19.48 -12.60
C ARG A 389 -31.42 18.54 -12.14
N SER A 390 -31.96 17.70 -13.02
CA SER A 390 -33.01 16.73 -12.68
C SER A 390 -32.54 15.72 -11.61
N ASN A 391 -31.29 15.27 -11.69
CA ASN A 391 -30.72 14.38 -10.71
C ASN A 391 -30.59 15.03 -9.34
N ALA A 392 -30.10 16.26 -9.28
CA ALA A 392 -30.01 17.03 -8.02
C ALA A 392 -31.40 17.22 -7.38
N GLU A 393 -32.40 17.62 -8.15
CA GLU A 393 -33.76 17.82 -7.67
C GLU A 393 -34.38 16.55 -7.11
N LYS A 394 -34.38 15.44 -7.88
CA LYS A 394 -34.93 14.14 -7.47
C LYS A 394 -34.22 13.60 -6.22
N MET A 395 -32.91 13.76 -6.14
CA MET A 395 -32.12 13.31 -5.00
C MET A 395 -32.50 14.07 -3.74
N CYS A 396 -32.59 15.39 -3.82
CA CYS A 396 -32.95 16.26 -2.69
C CYS A 396 -34.38 16.01 -2.19
N GLU A 397 -35.33 15.81 -3.11
CA GLU A 397 -36.70 15.45 -2.80
C GLU A 397 -36.78 14.14 -2.00
N LYS A 398 -36.12 13.09 -2.51
CA LYS A 398 -36.11 11.78 -1.87
C LYS A 398 -35.36 11.77 -0.53
N LEU A 399 -34.30 12.56 -0.36
CA LEU A 399 -33.60 12.72 0.90
C LEU A 399 -34.39 13.56 1.93
N GLY A 400 -35.36 14.34 1.50
CA GLY A 400 -36.12 15.24 2.36
C GLY A 400 -35.32 16.45 2.87
N VAL A 401 -34.34 16.91 2.11
CA VAL A 401 -33.53 18.09 2.40
C VAL A 401 -34.17 19.35 1.85
N THR A 402 -33.81 20.53 2.37
CA THR A 402 -34.23 21.82 1.80
C THR A 402 -33.52 22.02 0.46
N PHE A 403 -34.27 22.24 -0.63
CA PHE A 403 -33.69 22.44 -1.96
C PHE A 403 -33.96 23.85 -2.46
N LEU A 404 -32.92 24.54 -2.91
CA LEU A 404 -32.98 25.89 -3.47
C LEU A 404 -32.39 25.91 -4.88
N THR A 405 -33.04 26.68 -5.76
CA THR A 405 -32.51 27.01 -7.09
C THR A 405 -32.21 28.50 -7.16
N VAL A 406 -30.94 28.85 -7.42
CA VAL A 406 -30.48 30.23 -7.55
C VAL A 406 -29.86 30.40 -8.94
N ASP A 407 -30.59 31.07 -9.86
CA ASP A 407 -30.04 31.37 -11.19
C ASP A 407 -29.03 32.52 -11.09
N ILE A 408 -27.75 32.21 -11.30
CA ILE A 408 -26.65 33.18 -11.18
C ILE A 408 -26.28 33.83 -12.51
N THR A 409 -27.00 33.54 -13.59
CA THR A 409 -26.69 34.03 -14.95
C THR A 409 -26.59 35.54 -15.03
N LYS A 410 -27.50 36.26 -14.35
CA LYS A 410 -27.54 37.73 -14.39
C LYS A 410 -26.35 38.33 -13.63
N SER A 411 -26.03 37.81 -12.45
CA SER A 411 -24.90 38.26 -11.63
C SER A 411 -23.59 38.07 -12.38
N VAL A 412 -23.36 36.87 -12.93
CA VAL A 412 -22.14 36.56 -13.71
C VAL A 412 -22.03 37.48 -14.94
N ARG A 413 -23.11 37.68 -15.69
CA ARG A 413 -23.09 38.62 -16.84
C ARG A 413 -22.79 40.06 -16.43
N GLN A 414 -23.32 40.51 -15.30
CA GLN A 414 -23.02 41.85 -14.78
C GLN A 414 -21.54 41.92 -14.38
N HIS A 415 -21.02 40.93 -13.63
CA HIS A 415 -19.64 40.89 -13.22
C HIS A 415 -18.68 40.91 -14.42
N LEU A 416 -18.92 40.09 -15.46
CA LEU A 416 -18.10 40.07 -16.67
C LEU A 416 -18.06 41.44 -17.36
N ARG A 417 -19.20 42.15 -17.45
CA ARG A 417 -19.27 43.52 -17.98
C ARG A 417 -18.46 44.52 -17.14
N ASP A 418 -18.57 44.43 -15.83
CA ASP A 418 -17.93 45.36 -14.90
C ASP A 418 -16.38 45.25 -14.96
N ILE A 419 -15.85 44.05 -15.24
CA ILE A 419 -14.42 43.83 -15.44
C ILE A 419 -13.94 44.01 -16.90
N GLY A 420 -14.84 44.40 -17.82
CA GLY A 420 -14.51 44.62 -19.23
C GLY A 420 -14.37 43.36 -20.08
N HIS A 421 -14.91 42.22 -19.63
CA HIS A 421 -14.93 40.97 -20.40
C HIS A 421 -16.15 40.97 -21.35
N ASP A 422 -15.97 40.44 -22.56
CA ASP A 422 -17.01 40.47 -23.61
C ASP A 422 -18.25 39.60 -23.30
N GLY A 423 -18.12 38.65 -22.35
CA GLY A 423 -19.17 37.71 -21.95
C GLY A 423 -19.49 36.62 -22.98
N VAL A 424 -18.66 36.49 -24.03
CA VAL A 424 -18.78 35.51 -25.13
C VAL A 424 -17.55 34.63 -25.22
N THR A 425 -16.36 35.18 -25.07
CA THR A 425 -15.11 34.42 -25.06
C THR A 425 -15.07 33.44 -23.88
N THR A 426 -15.01 32.16 -24.14
CA THR A 426 -15.00 31.08 -23.12
C THR A 426 -13.58 30.79 -22.63
N ASP A 427 -12.96 31.81 -22.02
CA ASP A 427 -11.62 31.73 -21.43
C ASP A 427 -11.67 31.36 -19.93
N VAL A 428 -10.51 31.30 -19.31
CA VAL A 428 -10.37 31.01 -17.86
C VAL A 428 -11.09 32.03 -16.97
N THR A 429 -11.25 33.29 -17.43
CA THR A 429 -11.99 34.36 -16.72
C THR A 429 -13.47 34.02 -16.70
N PHE A 430 -14.00 33.62 -17.86
CA PHE A 430 -15.40 33.22 -18.00
C PHE A 430 -15.77 32.02 -17.11
N GLU A 431 -14.91 31.01 -17.05
CA GLU A 431 -15.11 29.84 -16.19
C GLU A 431 -15.00 30.20 -14.69
N ASN A 432 -13.93 30.89 -14.31
CA ASN A 432 -13.64 31.21 -12.92
C ASN A 432 -14.67 32.21 -12.33
N ALA A 433 -15.22 33.13 -13.12
CA ALA A 433 -16.26 34.03 -12.66
C ALA A 433 -17.52 33.27 -12.20
N GLN A 434 -17.95 32.25 -12.96
CA GLN A 434 -19.06 31.38 -12.58
C GLN A 434 -18.79 30.58 -11.30
N ALA A 435 -17.61 29.99 -11.18
CA ALA A 435 -17.25 29.22 -10.00
C ALA A 435 -17.20 30.07 -8.73
N ARG A 436 -16.66 31.30 -8.81
CA ARG A 436 -16.59 32.22 -7.68
C ARG A 436 -17.97 32.76 -7.30
N GLU A 437 -18.83 33.06 -8.26
CA GLU A 437 -20.22 33.48 -7.99
C GLU A 437 -20.99 32.39 -7.25
N ARG A 438 -20.86 31.12 -7.66
CA ARG A 438 -21.44 29.98 -6.93
C ARG A 438 -20.96 29.92 -5.49
N THR A 439 -19.66 30.08 -5.27
CA THR A 439 -19.08 30.04 -3.92
C THR A 439 -19.55 31.18 -3.06
N GLN A 440 -19.61 32.40 -3.59
CA GLN A 440 -20.13 33.57 -2.88
C GLN A 440 -21.58 33.36 -2.44
N VAL A 441 -22.45 32.94 -3.35
CA VAL A 441 -23.87 32.66 -3.06
C VAL A 441 -24.02 31.62 -1.95
N LEU A 442 -23.20 30.53 -1.99
CA LEU A 442 -23.25 29.47 -0.99
C LEU A 442 -22.83 29.96 0.40
N PHE A 443 -21.76 30.78 0.50
CA PHE A 443 -21.34 31.36 1.78
C PHE A 443 -22.36 32.34 2.33
N ASP A 444 -22.99 33.17 1.48
CA ASP A 444 -24.00 34.12 1.89
C ASP A 444 -25.27 33.40 2.38
N ILE A 445 -25.69 32.32 1.73
CA ILE A 445 -26.78 31.46 2.21
C ILE A 445 -26.41 30.82 3.55
N ALA A 446 -25.18 30.34 3.72
CA ALA A 446 -24.71 29.77 4.98
C ALA A 446 -24.78 30.83 6.11
N ASN A 447 -24.31 32.03 5.87
CA ASN A 447 -24.38 33.13 6.81
C ASN A 447 -25.85 33.51 7.14
N HIS A 448 -26.67 33.65 6.11
CA HIS A 448 -28.09 34.02 6.28
C HIS A 448 -28.88 32.98 7.08
N THR A 449 -28.57 31.70 6.88
CA THR A 449 -29.26 30.60 7.57
C THR A 449 -28.65 30.22 8.91
N GLY A 450 -27.47 30.75 9.26
CA GLY A 450 -26.69 30.37 10.44
C GLY A 450 -26.09 28.95 10.32
N GLY A 451 -25.73 28.57 9.10
CA GLY A 451 -25.12 27.29 8.78
C GLY A 451 -23.64 27.39 8.40
N ILE A 452 -23.06 26.26 7.95
CA ILE A 452 -21.72 26.19 7.35
C ILE A 452 -21.80 25.65 5.93
N LEU A 453 -20.87 26.10 5.08
CA LEU A 453 -20.70 25.57 3.72
C LEU A 453 -19.88 24.28 3.74
N ILE A 454 -20.44 23.24 3.15
CA ILE A 454 -19.78 21.94 2.97
C ILE A 454 -19.08 21.88 1.61
N GLY A 455 -17.78 21.60 1.61
CA GLY A 455 -16.97 21.45 0.40
C GLY A 455 -17.14 20.09 -0.27
N THR A 456 -17.16 20.12 -1.58
CA THR A 456 -17.40 18.94 -2.42
C THR A 456 -16.15 18.42 -3.12
N GLY A 457 -15.07 19.25 -3.25
CA GLY A 457 -13.85 18.88 -3.96
C GLY A 457 -13.15 17.66 -3.37
N ASP A 458 -12.67 16.78 -4.22
CA ASP A 458 -12.01 15.52 -3.87
C ASP A 458 -10.46 15.60 -3.90
N LEU A 459 -9.81 14.52 -3.47
CA LEU A 459 -8.35 14.43 -3.39
C LEU A 459 -7.66 14.54 -4.76
N SER A 460 -8.25 13.97 -5.80
CA SER A 460 -7.66 13.93 -7.15
C SER A 460 -7.70 15.31 -7.81
N GLU A 461 -8.80 16.05 -7.62
CA GLU A 461 -8.93 17.45 -8.03
C GLU A 461 -7.90 18.33 -7.32
N LEU A 462 -7.73 18.14 -6.02
CA LEU A 462 -6.71 18.85 -5.24
C LEU A 462 -5.28 18.54 -5.68
N ALA A 463 -5.00 17.29 -6.08
CA ALA A 463 -3.70 16.91 -6.60
C ALA A 463 -3.38 17.62 -7.92
N LEU A 464 -4.35 17.66 -8.83
CA LEU A 464 -4.22 18.28 -10.16
C LEU A 464 -4.43 19.80 -10.15
N GLY A 465 -4.89 20.38 -9.03
CA GLY A 465 -5.33 21.77 -8.98
C GLY A 465 -6.51 22.04 -9.93
N TRP A 466 -7.34 21.02 -10.17
CA TRP A 466 -8.53 21.12 -11.02
C TRP A 466 -9.70 21.71 -10.23
N CYS A 467 -9.54 22.96 -9.88
CA CYS A 467 -10.51 23.77 -9.14
C CYS A 467 -10.19 25.24 -9.36
N THR A 468 -11.20 26.10 -9.21
CA THR A 468 -11.01 27.55 -9.23
C THR A 468 -10.51 28.03 -7.89
N TYR A 469 -9.35 28.69 -7.86
CA TYR A 469 -8.81 29.31 -6.65
C TYR A 469 -9.79 30.37 -6.10
N ASN A 470 -10.09 30.31 -4.79
CA ASN A 470 -11.15 31.11 -4.14
C ASN A 470 -12.52 30.91 -4.80
N GLY A 471 -12.78 29.76 -5.38
CA GLY A 471 -14.07 29.36 -5.91
C GLY A 471 -14.51 28.04 -5.29
N ASP A 472 -14.78 27.05 -6.12
CA ASP A 472 -15.32 25.74 -5.75
C ASP A 472 -14.44 24.93 -4.77
N HIS A 473 -13.14 25.25 -4.64
CA HIS A 473 -12.28 24.60 -3.66
C HIS A 473 -12.43 25.16 -2.23
N MET A 474 -13.15 26.26 -2.05
CA MET A 474 -13.34 26.90 -0.74
C MET A 474 -14.63 26.43 -0.08
N SER A 475 -14.55 26.21 1.24
CA SER A 475 -15.70 25.84 2.07
C SER A 475 -15.38 26.05 3.55
N SER A 476 -16.36 25.86 4.42
CA SER A 476 -16.17 25.86 5.88
C SER A 476 -15.63 24.50 6.37
N TYR A 477 -15.98 23.42 5.68
CA TYR A 477 -15.50 22.06 5.97
C TYR A 477 -15.58 21.18 4.70
N ALA A 478 -14.48 20.58 4.29
CA ALA A 478 -14.37 19.79 3.07
C ALA A 478 -14.43 18.28 3.36
N VAL A 479 -15.61 17.69 3.17
CA VAL A 479 -15.84 16.27 3.54
C VAL A 479 -15.14 15.28 2.62
N ASN A 480 -14.91 15.64 1.34
CA ASN A 480 -14.31 14.74 0.35
C ASN A 480 -12.79 14.95 0.14
N SER A 481 -12.16 15.92 0.81
CA SER A 481 -10.78 16.36 0.51
C SER A 481 -9.69 15.28 0.63
N SER A 482 -10.00 14.15 1.24
CA SER A 482 -9.08 13.00 1.38
C SER A 482 -9.60 11.74 0.66
N VAL A 483 -10.62 11.87 -0.18
CA VAL A 483 -11.20 10.76 -0.97
C VAL A 483 -10.83 10.94 -2.44
N PRO A 484 -10.07 10.02 -3.06
CA PRO A 484 -9.74 10.11 -4.48
C PRO A 484 -10.95 9.83 -5.37
N LYS A 485 -10.95 10.37 -6.59
CA LYS A 485 -12.07 10.28 -7.54
C LYS A 485 -12.49 8.83 -7.83
N THR A 486 -11.53 7.93 -7.98
CA THR A 486 -11.80 6.50 -8.17
C THR A 486 -12.60 5.91 -7.02
N LEU A 487 -12.30 6.32 -5.78
CA LEU A 487 -13.02 5.85 -4.59
C LEU A 487 -14.39 6.53 -4.43
N VAL A 488 -14.56 7.80 -4.82
CA VAL A 488 -15.86 8.50 -4.79
C VAL A 488 -16.93 7.70 -5.54
N ARG A 489 -16.60 7.16 -6.73
CA ARG A 489 -17.53 6.32 -7.52
C ARG A 489 -18.01 5.09 -6.73
N HIS A 490 -17.09 4.42 -6.03
CA HIS A 490 -17.42 3.23 -5.22
C HIS A 490 -18.27 3.58 -4.00
N LEU A 491 -18.02 4.72 -3.36
CA LEU A 491 -18.83 5.18 -2.23
C LEU A 491 -20.26 5.52 -2.65
N VAL A 492 -20.45 6.18 -3.80
CA VAL A 492 -21.77 6.48 -4.35
C VAL A 492 -22.48 5.19 -4.78
N ALA A 493 -21.75 4.21 -5.36
CA ALA A 493 -22.32 2.91 -5.68
C ALA A 493 -22.77 2.13 -4.42
N TYR A 494 -21.95 2.14 -3.37
CA TYR A 494 -22.31 1.57 -2.07
C TYR A 494 -23.59 2.21 -1.48
N GLU A 495 -23.70 3.54 -1.53
CA GLU A 495 -24.92 4.22 -1.07
C GLU A 495 -26.14 3.88 -1.94
N ALA A 496 -25.97 3.65 -3.26
CA ALA A 496 -27.06 3.21 -4.13
C ALA A 496 -27.59 1.80 -3.76
N GLU A 497 -26.76 0.94 -3.23
CA GLU A 497 -27.18 -0.37 -2.72
C GLU A 497 -27.87 -0.24 -1.36
N ARG A 498 -27.35 0.63 -0.49
CA ARG A 498 -27.86 0.85 0.87
C ARG A 498 -29.21 1.62 0.92
N LEU A 499 -29.44 2.49 -0.05
CA LEU A 499 -30.60 3.39 -0.14
C LEU A 499 -31.46 3.06 -1.37
N PRO A 500 -32.34 2.03 -1.32
CA PRO A 500 -33.11 1.58 -2.48
C PRO A 500 -33.94 2.70 -3.14
N GLU A 501 -34.45 3.63 -2.33
CA GLU A 501 -35.23 4.80 -2.79
C GLU A 501 -34.40 5.76 -3.67
N LEU A 502 -33.08 5.83 -3.45
CA LEU A 502 -32.17 6.69 -4.22
C LEU A 502 -31.48 5.94 -5.38
N ARG A 503 -31.57 4.60 -5.41
CA ARG A 503 -30.77 3.77 -6.32
C ARG A 503 -30.82 4.25 -7.77
N GLY A 504 -32.02 4.54 -8.30
CA GLY A 504 -32.15 4.95 -9.71
C GLY A 504 -31.44 6.27 -10.02
N VAL A 505 -31.50 7.24 -9.11
CA VAL A 505 -30.83 8.53 -9.27
C VAL A 505 -29.32 8.40 -9.11
N LEU A 506 -28.86 7.64 -8.12
CA LEU A 506 -27.42 7.43 -7.88
C LEU A 506 -26.75 6.66 -9.02
N LEU A 507 -27.44 5.67 -9.61
CA LEU A 507 -26.94 4.98 -10.80
C LEU A 507 -26.87 5.91 -12.02
N ASP A 508 -27.82 6.85 -12.18
CA ASP A 508 -27.74 7.84 -13.27
C ASP A 508 -26.61 8.85 -13.06
N VAL A 509 -26.34 9.25 -11.80
CA VAL A 509 -25.16 10.06 -11.44
C VAL A 509 -23.86 9.32 -11.80
N LEU A 510 -23.76 8.02 -11.48
CA LEU A 510 -22.61 7.18 -11.81
C LEU A 510 -22.39 7.02 -13.31
N ALA A 511 -23.46 7.02 -14.10
CA ALA A 511 -23.45 6.93 -15.57
C ALA A 511 -23.21 8.28 -16.27
N THR A 512 -23.19 9.39 -15.50
CA THR A 512 -22.95 10.72 -16.06
C THR A 512 -21.45 11.00 -16.15
N PRO A 513 -20.92 11.42 -17.32
CA PRO A 513 -19.51 11.81 -17.45
C PRO A 513 -19.17 13.00 -16.52
N VAL A 514 -17.97 12.97 -15.93
CA VAL A 514 -17.48 14.06 -15.08
C VAL A 514 -17.22 15.29 -15.95
N SER A 515 -17.86 16.43 -15.61
CA SER A 515 -17.70 17.70 -16.31
C SER A 515 -17.80 18.87 -15.32
N PRO A 516 -17.03 19.95 -15.52
CA PRO A 516 -17.13 21.15 -14.66
C PRO A 516 -18.40 21.98 -14.94
N GLU A 517 -19.16 21.71 -16.01
CA GLU A 517 -20.37 22.42 -16.42
C GLU A 517 -20.23 23.96 -16.45
N LEU A 518 -19.09 24.46 -16.89
CA LEU A 518 -18.78 25.89 -16.96
C LEU A 518 -18.89 26.45 -18.39
N LEU A 519 -18.81 25.61 -19.40
CA LEU A 519 -18.93 26.00 -20.81
C LEU A 519 -20.36 25.83 -21.32
N PRO A 520 -20.85 26.74 -22.20
CA PRO A 520 -22.17 26.62 -22.80
C PRO A 520 -22.38 25.28 -23.49
N SER A 521 -23.52 24.62 -23.23
CA SER A 521 -23.90 23.36 -23.83
C SER A 521 -25.11 23.53 -24.76
N ASP A 522 -25.11 22.84 -25.90
CA ASP A 522 -26.23 22.81 -26.85
C ASP A 522 -27.29 21.75 -26.48
N GLY A 523 -27.73 21.72 -25.21
CA GLY A 523 -28.75 20.79 -24.72
C GLY A 523 -28.22 19.74 -23.74
N ASP A 524 -28.50 18.45 -23.98
CA ASP A 524 -28.17 17.36 -23.02
C ASP A 524 -26.76 16.76 -23.19
N SER A 525 -25.95 17.24 -24.16
CA SER A 525 -24.59 16.75 -24.37
C SER A 525 -23.56 17.49 -23.52
N VAL A 526 -22.70 16.77 -22.85
CA VAL A 526 -21.51 17.30 -22.13
C VAL A 526 -20.50 17.78 -23.17
N VAL A 527 -20.26 19.09 -23.22
CA VAL A 527 -19.39 19.70 -24.24
C VAL A 527 -17.91 19.42 -23.99
N GLN A 528 -17.51 19.14 -22.74
CA GLN A 528 -16.12 18.89 -22.39
C GLN A 528 -16.01 17.91 -21.20
N PRO A 529 -15.82 16.60 -21.45
CA PRO A 529 -15.48 15.67 -20.38
C PRO A 529 -14.15 16.09 -19.70
N THR A 530 -14.14 16.16 -18.40
CA THR A 530 -12.94 16.56 -17.62
C THR A 530 -11.73 15.71 -17.97
N GLU A 531 -11.92 14.40 -18.18
CA GLU A 531 -10.84 13.47 -18.49
C GLU A 531 -10.19 13.66 -19.87
N GLU A 532 -10.84 14.35 -20.79
CA GLU A 532 -10.21 14.76 -22.07
C GLU A 532 -9.18 15.87 -21.87
N ILE A 533 -9.38 16.72 -20.86
CA ILE A 533 -8.51 17.87 -20.58
C ILE A 533 -7.40 17.52 -19.63
N VAL A 534 -7.74 16.85 -18.52
CA VAL A 534 -6.76 16.55 -17.47
C VAL A 534 -6.21 15.13 -17.54
N GLY A 535 -6.87 14.23 -18.23
CA GLY A 535 -6.55 12.81 -18.32
C GLY A 535 -7.39 11.92 -17.41
N PRO A 536 -7.32 10.59 -17.60
CA PRO A 536 -8.06 9.62 -16.82
C PRO A 536 -7.71 9.69 -15.33
N TYR A 537 -8.71 9.83 -14.47
CA TYR A 537 -8.51 9.91 -13.02
C TYR A 537 -7.87 8.64 -12.44
N GLU A 538 -8.10 7.48 -13.02
CA GLU A 538 -7.45 6.25 -12.56
C GLU A 538 -5.92 6.28 -12.70
N LEU A 539 -5.41 6.88 -13.79
CA LEU A 539 -3.97 7.11 -13.94
C LEU A 539 -3.45 8.11 -12.91
N HIS A 540 -4.17 9.22 -12.69
CA HIS A 540 -3.76 10.25 -11.74
C HIS A 540 -3.78 9.74 -10.29
N ASP A 541 -4.78 8.96 -9.90
CA ASP A 541 -4.86 8.35 -8.59
C ASP A 541 -3.74 7.31 -8.38
N PHE A 542 -3.42 6.54 -9.42
CA PHE A 542 -2.25 5.64 -9.42
C PHE A 542 -0.95 6.42 -9.22
N PHE A 543 -0.74 7.50 -9.99
CA PHE A 543 0.45 8.33 -9.88
C PHE A 543 0.54 9.00 -8.49
N LEU A 544 -0.55 9.55 -8.00
CA LEU A 544 -0.65 10.16 -6.68
C LEU A 544 -0.28 9.20 -5.55
N TYR A 545 -0.82 7.99 -5.60
CA TYR A 545 -0.51 6.95 -4.60
C TYR A 545 0.98 6.60 -4.60
N HIS A 546 1.53 6.29 -5.77
CA HIS A 546 2.94 5.90 -5.87
C HIS A 546 3.89 7.06 -5.56
N TYR A 547 3.52 8.29 -5.91
CA TYR A 547 4.33 9.46 -5.66
C TYR A 547 4.34 9.86 -4.18
N VAL A 548 3.17 10.06 -3.58
CA VAL A 548 3.02 10.59 -2.22
C VAL A 548 3.14 9.50 -1.16
N ARG A 549 2.45 8.36 -1.35
CA ARG A 549 2.41 7.29 -0.35
C ARG A 549 3.65 6.40 -0.39
N ARG A 550 4.13 6.07 -1.60
CA ARG A 550 5.26 5.16 -1.80
C ARG A 550 6.61 5.88 -1.98
N GLY A 551 6.62 7.19 -2.23
CA GLY A 551 7.84 7.97 -2.47
C GLY A 551 8.59 7.54 -3.73
N SER A 552 7.88 7.04 -4.73
CA SER A 552 8.47 6.52 -5.97
C SER A 552 8.95 7.64 -6.88
N THR A 553 10.05 7.41 -7.59
CA THR A 553 10.52 8.31 -8.65
C THR A 553 9.58 8.27 -9.85
N PRO A 554 9.56 9.32 -10.70
CA PRO A 554 8.74 9.32 -11.91
C PRO A 554 8.99 8.12 -12.83
N GLU A 555 10.24 7.69 -12.98
CA GLU A 555 10.66 6.55 -13.80
C GLU A 555 10.06 5.25 -13.25
N LYS A 556 10.12 5.07 -11.92
CA LYS A 556 9.51 3.91 -11.26
C LYS A 556 7.99 3.92 -11.43
N ILE A 557 7.34 5.08 -11.24
CA ILE A 557 5.89 5.24 -11.45
C ILE A 557 5.51 4.87 -12.87
N ARG A 558 6.27 5.36 -13.87
CA ARG A 558 6.08 5.01 -15.29
C ARG A 558 6.11 3.50 -15.50
N ARG A 559 7.16 2.84 -14.99
CA ARG A 559 7.33 1.39 -15.14
C ARG A 559 6.17 0.60 -14.51
N LEU A 560 5.78 0.98 -13.28
CA LEU A 560 4.67 0.35 -12.60
C LEU A 560 3.34 0.59 -13.33
N ALA A 561 3.10 1.78 -13.88
CA ALA A 561 1.92 2.10 -14.65
C ALA A 561 1.85 1.31 -15.96
N LEU A 562 2.99 1.19 -16.69
CA LEU A 562 3.07 0.36 -17.89
C LEU A 562 2.70 -1.10 -17.63
N ALA A 563 3.09 -1.64 -16.47
CA ALA A 563 2.72 -3.00 -16.08
C ALA A 563 1.26 -3.10 -15.61
N ALA A 564 0.76 -2.10 -14.88
CA ALA A 564 -0.60 -2.10 -14.34
C ALA A 564 -1.66 -1.91 -15.44
N PHE A 565 -1.40 -1.08 -16.44
CA PHE A 565 -2.36 -0.66 -17.46
C PHE A 565 -1.98 -1.15 -18.87
N ALA A 566 -1.21 -2.25 -18.97
CA ALA A 566 -0.66 -2.77 -20.24
C ALA A 566 -1.72 -2.97 -21.32
N ASP A 567 -2.93 -3.40 -20.93
CA ASP A 567 -4.04 -3.72 -21.86
C ASP A 567 -4.97 -2.52 -22.14
N GLU A 568 -4.78 -1.37 -21.44
CA GLU A 568 -5.71 -0.25 -21.48
C GLU A 568 -5.11 1.01 -22.09
N TYR A 569 -3.83 1.30 -21.80
CA TYR A 569 -3.18 2.52 -22.24
C TYR A 569 -1.82 2.26 -22.89
N PRO A 570 -1.57 2.77 -24.10
CA PRO A 570 -0.23 2.73 -24.70
C PRO A 570 0.75 3.61 -23.93
N ALA A 571 2.05 3.32 -24.07
CA ALA A 571 3.11 3.97 -23.32
C ALA A 571 3.09 5.51 -23.45
N GLU A 572 2.81 6.01 -24.64
CA GLU A 572 2.76 7.44 -24.94
C GLU A 572 1.65 8.16 -24.15
N VAL A 573 0.54 7.48 -23.90
CA VAL A 573 -0.58 8.02 -23.10
C VAL A 573 -0.18 8.09 -21.63
N ILE A 574 0.46 7.04 -21.10
CA ILE A 574 0.97 7.03 -19.73
C ILE A 574 2.03 8.12 -19.55
N ASP A 575 2.97 8.25 -20.47
CA ASP A 575 4.03 9.26 -20.45
C ASP A 575 3.46 10.68 -20.47
N LYS A 576 2.50 10.94 -21.36
CA LYS A 576 1.78 12.22 -21.46
C LYS A 576 1.13 12.58 -20.11
N TRP A 577 0.34 11.67 -19.54
CA TRP A 577 -0.43 11.99 -18.34
C TRP A 577 0.41 12.02 -17.08
N LEU A 578 1.50 11.26 -17.00
CA LEU A 578 2.46 11.38 -15.90
C LEU A 578 3.18 12.75 -15.93
N ALA A 579 3.57 13.21 -17.12
CA ALA A 579 4.14 14.55 -17.27
C ALA A 579 3.15 15.66 -16.89
N VAL A 580 1.88 15.52 -17.29
CA VAL A 580 0.79 16.44 -16.91
C VAL A 580 0.55 16.39 -15.40
N PHE A 581 0.50 15.20 -14.78
CA PHE A 581 0.35 15.05 -13.34
C PHE A 581 1.46 15.79 -12.58
N LEU A 582 2.71 15.52 -12.89
CA LEU A 582 3.86 16.17 -12.24
C LEU A 582 3.80 17.69 -12.39
N LYS A 583 3.59 18.19 -13.62
CA LYS A 583 3.48 19.63 -13.89
C LYS A 583 2.36 20.25 -13.04
N ARG A 584 1.14 19.68 -13.08
CA ARG A 584 -0.01 20.24 -12.36
C ARG A 584 0.14 20.11 -10.84
N PHE A 585 0.61 18.98 -10.34
CA PHE A 585 0.83 18.75 -8.91
C PHE A 585 1.71 19.83 -8.28
N TYR A 586 2.75 20.27 -9.00
CA TYR A 586 3.66 21.32 -8.54
C TYR A 586 3.10 22.73 -8.80
N SER A 587 2.69 23.04 -10.02
CA SER A 587 2.23 24.40 -10.37
C SER A 587 0.96 24.81 -9.64
N SER A 588 0.15 23.87 -9.15
CA SER A 588 -1.06 24.14 -8.38
C SER A 588 -0.86 24.05 -6.85
N ALA A 589 0.37 23.89 -6.37
CA ALA A 589 0.64 23.76 -4.93
C ALA A 589 0.08 24.92 -4.10
N PHE A 590 0.13 26.14 -4.62
CA PHE A 590 -0.41 27.32 -3.95
C PHE A 590 -1.91 27.22 -3.65
N LYS A 591 -2.68 26.50 -4.48
CA LYS A 591 -4.12 26.28 -4.24
C LYS A 591 -4.35 25.44 -2.97
N ARG A 592 -3.42 24.54 -2.64
CA ARG A 592 -3.51 23.68 -1.46
C ARG A 592 -3.14 24.37 -0.15
N SER A 593 -2.43 25.50 -0.20
CA SER A 593 -2.01 26.23 1.01
C SER A 593 -3.17 26.75 1.86
N CYS A 594 -4.32 27.00 1.26
CA CYS A 594 -5.53 27.51 1.92
C CYS A 594 -6.68 26.49 1.97
N LEU A 595 -6.38 25.19 1.87
CA LEU A 595 -7.44 24.17 1.92
C LEU A 595 -8.25 24.23 3.21
N PRO A 596 -9.60 24.13 3.12
CA PRO A 596 -10.47 23.97 4.27
C PRO A 596 -10.10 22.75 5.11
N ASP A 597 -10.54 22.72 6.36
CA ASP A 597 -10.44 21.54 7.19
C ASP A 597 -11.30 20.41 6.63
N GLY A 598 -10.86 19.19 6.84
CA GLY A 598 -11.55 17.97 6.43
C GLY A 598 -10.93 16.74 7.06
N ALA A 599 -11.70 15.68 7.24
CA ALA A 599 -11.21 14.44 7.82
C ALA A 599 -10.26 13.73 6.86
N LYS A 600 -9.13 13.23 7.40
CA LYS A 600 -8.28 12.29 6.67
C LYS A 600 -8.90 10.89 6.75
N VAL A 601 -9.28 10.32 5.61
CA VAL A 601 -9.92 8.99 5.54
C VAL A 601 -9.01 7.89 5.02
N GLY A 602 -8.02 8.22 4.20
CA GLY A 602 -7.10 7.27 3.57
C GLY A 602 -5.64 7.48 3.92
N SER A 603 -4.77 6.72 3.24
CA SER A 603 -3.33 6.77 3.43
C SER A 603 -2.65 8.03 2.86
N VAL A 604 -3.38 8.85 2.08
CA VAL A 604 -2.90 10.10 1.47
C VAL A 604 -3.83 11.24 1.83
N SER A 605 -3.26 12.37 2.24
CA SER A 605 -3.94 13.65 2.42
C SER A 605 -3.04 14.78 1.90
N LEU A 606 -3.60 15.68 1.13
CA LEU A 606 -2.88 16.83 0.57
C LEU A 606 -3.12 18.12 1.37
N SER A 607 -3.76 18.01 2.54
CA SER A 607 -3.86 19.16 3.46
C SER A 607 -2.46 19.63 3.86
N PRO A 608 -2.16 20.93 3.87
CA PRO A 608 -0.89 21.47 4.32
C PRO A 608 -0.62 21.21 5.81
N ARG A 609 -1.63 20.78 6.54
CA ARG A 609 -1.56 20.33 7.95
C ARG A 609 -1.36 18.81 8.07
N GLY A 610 -1.43 18.08 6.95
CA GLY A 610 -1.39 16.61 6.87
C GLY A 610 -0.09 16.03 6.32
N ASP A 611 -0.21 15.09 5.38
CA ASP A 611 0.89 14.24 4.90
C ASP A 611 1.88 14.95 3.98
N TRP A 612 1.47 16.03 3.29
CA TRP A 612 2.26 16.66 2.26
C TRP A 612 2.35 18.18 2.45
N ARG A 613 3.54 18.64 2.84
CA ARG A 613 3.84 20.04 3.08
C ARG A 613 4.90 20.51 2.09
N MET A 614 4.48 20.90 0.91
CA MET A 614 5.34 21.34 -0.16
C MET A 614 5.27 22.86 -0.31
N PRO A 615 6.40 23.57 -0.45
CA PRO A 615 6.38 25.00 -0.78
C PRO A 615 5.75 25.20 -2.16
N SER A 616 5.02 26.31 -2.31
CA SER A 616 4.30 26.62 -3.56
C SER A 616 5.22 26.89 -4.74
N ASP A 617 6.48 27.26 -4.48
CA ASP A 617 7.48 27.58 -5.49
C ASP A 617 8.34 26.37 -5.92
N ALA A 618 8.03 25.18 -5.41
CA ALA A 618 8.77 23.97 -5.76
C ALA A 618 8.63 23.65 -7.26
N VAL A 619 9.74 23.23 -7.87
CA VAL A 619 9.77 22.80 -9.27
C VAL A 619 9.56 21.30 -9.38
N PRO A 620 8.81 20.83 -10.41
CA PRO A 620 8.62 19.42 -10.64
C PRO A 620 9.95 18.70 -10.95
N PRO A 621 10.09 17.41 -10.57
CA PRO A 621 11.21 16.61 -11.01
C PRO A 621 11.22 16.53 -12.55
N LYS A 622 12.42 16.46 -13.14
CA LYS A 622 12.55 16.26 -14.58
C LYS A 622 12.05 14.87 -14.94
N PHE A 623 11.12 14.79 -15.88
CA PHE A 623 10.58 13.56 -16.43
C PHE A 623 10.40 13.71 -17.93
N GLY A 624 10.92 12.76 -18.71
CA GLY A 624 11.01 12.88 -20.17
C GLY A 624 12.16 13.83 -20.58
N LYS A 625 12.47 13.82 -21.87
CA LYS A 625 13.49 14.74 -22.46
C LYS A 625 12.90 16.12 -22.69
#